data_48572aaf23ddd3dcca47a0108b1c39cb
#
_entry.id   48572aaf23ddd3dcca47a0108b1c39cb
#
_cell.length_a   1.000
_cell.length_b   1.000
_cell.length_c   1.000
_cell.angle_alpha   90.00
_cell.angle_beta   90.00
_cell.angle_gamma   90.00
#
_symmetry.space_group_name_H-M   'P 1'
#
loop_
_entity.id
_entity.type
_entity.pdbx_description
1 polymer ?
#
loop_
_entity_poly.entity_id
_entity_poly.type
_entity_poly.pdbx_seq_one_letter_code
_entity_poly.pdbx_strand_id
1 'polypeptide(L)'
;MKHKIHFHIKKNDIVQLEITGMTAEGRGVGRCGEIAVFVPYTAIGDTIEAKILKVAKTYAFGKMISLIKPSQDRIEIDCKYFTKCGGCTYRHMTYQAELEVKEQRVRDVLNRIGGFSDLPMKPIVGAKHPDHYRNKAQLPIGIDDNQSMIMGFYSNRSHRIIDCESCALQPKSFTQAMDVFRKWADTSGNDVYKEETGKGRMRHLYLREAGATGEVMACVVVNGNGLYHEDTLVKQLREHVPGLKSVIINSNREKTNVILGKKCRTVWGSDTIKDTLCGLTFHISPLSFYQVNRTQAEKLYAIAKEYAGLTGEEILLDLYCGTGTIGLSMAHQAKRLIGVEVIEAAVENARKNSQINGIENAEFICGDAASAAEVLEKQGLRPNVIVIDPPRKGCDQSLIKTISRMSPDRVVYVSCDPATLARDLKWFTEEGYMPQEVTPVDMFPRTAHVETVVLLTNEFPK
;
A
#
# COMPACT_ATOMS: atom_id res chain seq x y z
N MET A 1 8.08 33.14 40.62
CA MET A 1 8.97 32.00 40.22
C MET A 1 8.11 30.74 40.09
N LYS A 2 7.79 30.28 38.89
CA LYS A 2 7.10 29.01 38.71
C LYS A 2 8.16 27.91 38.80
N HIS A 3 8.13 27.10 39.85
CA HIS A 3 8.95 25.90 39.96
C HIS A 3 8.60 24.97 38.79
N LYS A 4 9.48 24.86 37.80
CA LYS A 4 9.43 23.81 36.81
C LYS A 4 9.77 22.50 37.48
N ILE A 5 8.77 21.71 37.79
CA ILE A 5 8.99 20.32 38.19
C ILE A 5 9.52 19.60 36.96
N HIS A 6 10.83 19.38 36.92
CA HIS A 6 11.44 18.53 35.87
C HIS A 6 11.06 17.07 36.20
N PHE A 7 9.99 16.57 35.58
CA PHE A 7 9.71 15.14 35.55
C PHE A 7 10.81 14.43 34.76
N HIS A 8 11.73 13.79 35.46
CA HIS A 8 12.74 12.93 34.84
C HIS A 8 12.19 11.51 34.71
N ILE A 9 11.56 11.19 33.56
CA ILE A 9 11.25 9.79 33.28
C ILE A 9 12.51 9.06 32.80
N LYS A 10 12.66 7.81 33.29
CA LYS A 10 13.79 6.93 32.96
C LYS A 10 13.30 5.64 32.32
N LYS A 11 14.21 4.92 31.67
CA LYS A 11 13.93 3.58 31.16
C LYS A 11 13.48 2.67 32.33
N ASN A 12 12.44 1.88 32.09
CA ASN A 12 11.76 0.97 33.03
C ASN A 12 10.80 1.64 34.02
N ASP A 13 10.68 2.96 34.07
CA ASP A 13 9.63 3.61 34.85
C ASP A 13 8.25 3.18 34.35
N ILE A 14 7.30 3.08 35.29
CA ILE A 14 5.89 2.85 35.01
C ILE A 14 5.18 4.18 35.20
N VAL A 15 4.47 4.62 34.18
CA VAL A 15 3.76 5.90 34.18
C VAL A 15 2.32 5.71 33.75
N GLN A 16 1.41 6.45 34.37
CA GLN A 16 0.04 6.53 33.90
C GLN A 16 -0.06 7.59 32.82
N LEU A 17 -0.75 7.28 31.73
CA LEU A 17 -0.90 8.14 30.56
C LEU A 17 -2.36 8.15 30.09
N GLU A 18 -2.84 9.32 29.74
CA GLU A 18 -4.01 9.49 28.89
C GLU A 18 -3.55 9.65 27.44
N ILE A 19 -4.15 8.89 26.54
CA ILE A 19 -3.84 8.93 25.10
C ILE A 19 -4.71 9.99 24.46
N THR A 20 -4.07 11.05 23.97
CA THR A 20 -4.74 12.24 23.42
C THR A 20 -4.53 12.44 21.93
N GLY A 21 -3.72 11.60 21.29
CA GLY A 21 -3.43 11.70 19.85
C GLY A 21 -2.79 10.44 19.32
N MET A 22 -2.47 10.47 18.01
CA MET A 22 -1.89 9.34 17.29
C MET A 22 -0.71 9.80 16.41
N THR A 23 0.37 9.02 16.34
CA THR A 23 1.48 9.28 15.40
C THR A 23 1.15 8.77 13.99
N ALA A 24 1.95 9.18 13.02
CA ALA A 24 1.86 8.71 11.62
C ALA A 24 1.97 7.19 11.49
N GLU A 25 2.70 6.52 12.40
CA GLU A 25 2.83 5.06 12.43
C GLU A 25 1.75 4.37 13.26
N GLY A 26 0.76 5.11 13.77
CA GLY A 26 -0.36 4.57 14.54
C GLY A 26 -0.02 4.19 15.98
N ARG A 27 0.92 4.92 16.62
CA ARG A 27 1.14 4.82 18.05
C ARG A 27 0.37 5.92 18.76
N GLY A 28 -0.32 5.57 19.84
CA GLY A 28 -0.93 6.58 20.67
C GLY A 28 0.09 7.50 21.32
N VAL A 29 -0.29 8.75 21.49
CA VAL A 29 0.51 9.81 22.09
C VAL A 29 -0.11 10.18 23.43
N GLY A 30 0.60 9.91 24.53
CA GLY A 30 0.30 10.44 25.85
C GLY A 30 1.39 11.40 26.28
N ARG A 31 1.18 12.09 27.41
CA ARG A 31 2.19 12.98 27.99
C ARG A 31 2.48 12.61 29.45
N CYS A 32 3.76 12.61 29.79
CA CYS A 32 4.23 12.55 31.18
C CYS A 32 5.00 13.86 31.46
N GLY A 33 4.34 14.80 32.11
CA GLY A 33 4.82 16.18 32.16
C GLY A 33 4.93 16.79 30.75
N GLU A 34 6.11 17.30 30.40
CA GLU A 34 6.37 17.91 29.07
C GLU A 34 6.78 16.85 28.02
N ILE A 35 7.08 15.61 28.43
CA ILE A 35 7.59 14.57 27.53
C ILE A 35 6.44 13.80 26.87
N ALA A 36 6.43 13.77 25.54
CA ALA A 36 5.51 12.92 24.79
C ALA A 36 5.96 11.45 24.87
N VAL A 37 5.02 10.55 25.14
CA VAL A 37 5.26 9.11 25.19
C VAL A 37 4.46 8.40 24.12
N PHE A 38 5.13 7.66 23.26
CA PHE A 38 4.53 6.92 22.15
C PHE A 38 4.31 5.46 22.53
N VAL A 39 3.06 5.02 22.51
CA VAL A 39 2.66 3.68 22.96
C VAL A 39 1.87 2.98 21.85
N PRO A 40 2.32 1.83 21.32
CA PRO A 40 1.58 1.09 20.29
C PRO A 40 0.33 0.42 20.88
N TYR A 41 -0.65 0.14 20.00
CA TYR A 41 -1.89 -0.59 20.32
C TYR A 41 -2.78 0.11 21.36
N THR A 42 -2.77 1.44 21.36
CA THR A 42 -3.64 2.29 22.15
C THR A 42 -4.59 3.08 21.28
N ALA A 43 -5.73 3.49 21.82
CA ALA A 43 -6.73 4.33 21.19
C ALA A 43 -6.77 5.70 21.85
N ILE A 44 -7.19 6.75 21.14
CA ILE A 44 -7.43 8.07 21.73
C ILE A 44 -8.53 7.94 22.79
N GLY A 45 -8.32 8.50 23.98
CA GLY A 45 -9.23 8.38 25.13
C GLY A 45 -8.91 7.21 26.07
N ASP A 46 -7.92 6.35 25.74
CA ASP A 46 -7.44 5.36 26.68
C ASP A 46 -6.71 6.01 27.86
N THR A 47 -6.96 5.52 29.07
CA THR A 47 -6.05 5.70 30.23
C THR A 47 -5.31 4.39 30.48
N ILE A 48 -3.99 4.44 30.47
CA ILE A 48 -3.13 3.25 30.54
C ILE A 48 -2.02 3.40 31.57
N GLU A 49 -1.49 2.28 32.05
CA GLU A 49 -0.12 2.21 32.60
C GLU A 49 0.83 1.78 31.48
N ALA A 50 1.91 2.51 31.33
CA ALA A 50 2.93 2.22 30.35
C ALA A 50 4.32 2.10 30.99
N LYS A 51 5.04 1.04 30.61
CA LYS A 51 6.47 0.90 30.94
C LYS A 51 7.30 1.62 29.91
N ILE A 52 8.18 2.51 30.35
CA ILE A 52 9.09 3.26 29.48
C ILE A 52 10.21 2.33 28.97
N LEU A 53 10.31 2.19 27.67
CA LEU A 53 11.30 1.35 27.00
C LEU A 53 12.56 2.12 26.61
N LYS A 54 12.38 3.36 26.16
CA LYS A 54 13.48 4.23 25.69
C LYS A 54 13.08 5.70 25.89
N VAL A 55 14.02 6.50 26.37
CA VAL A 55 13.88 7.96 26.48
C VAL A 55 14.82 8.62 25.49
N ALA A 56 14.29 9.57 24.70
CA ALA A 56 15.04 10.47 23.83
C ALA A 56 15.01 11.89 24.45
N LYS A 57 15.62 12.86 23.77
CA LYS A 57 15.75 14.24 24.31
C LYS A 57 14.39 14.92 24.56
N THR A 58 13.38 14.69 23.71
CA THR A 58 12.08 15.39 23.73
C THR A 58 10.87 14.45 23.77
N TYR A 59 11.10 13.12 23.70
CA TYR A 59 10.04 12.12 23.70
C TYR A 59 10.53 10.78 24.26
N ALA A 60 9.58 9.88 24.55
CA ALA A 60 9.88 8.54 24.98
C ALA A 60 9.02 7.50 24.24
N PHE A 61 9.45 6.25 24.26
CA PHE A 61 8.67 5.10 23.80
C PHE A 61 8.25 4.27 25.02
N GLY A 62 6.98 3.91 25.06
CA GLY A 62 6.40 3.05 26.08
C GLY A 62 5.79 1.78 25.50
N LYS A 63 5.55 0.82 26.40
CA LYS A 63 4.73 -0.37 26.15
C LYS A 63 3.61 -0.38 27.16
N MET A 64 2.37 -0.48 26.72
CA MET A 64 1.21 -0.64 27.60
C MET A 64 1.38 -1.91 28.44
N ILE A 65 1.23 -1.79 29.77
CA ILE A 65 1.22 -2.88 30.74
C ILE A 65 -0.22 -3.23 31.09
N SER A 66 -1.01 -2.21 31.41
CA SER A 66 -2.42 -2.35 31.75
C SER A 66 -3.26 -1.25 31.10
N LEU A 67 -4.50 -1.58 30.81
CA LEU A 67 -5.53 -0.66 30.37
C LEU A 67 -6.42 -0.33 31.58
N ILE A 68 -6.30 0.90 32.11
CA ILE A 68 -7.03 1.35 33.30
C ILE A 68 -8.46 1.71 32.93
N LYS A 69 -8.61 2.54 31.88
CA LYS A 69 -9.89 2.96 31.34
C LYS A 69 -9.84 2.86 29.82
N PRO A 70 -10.64 1.99 29.21
CA PRO A 70 -10.72 1.90 27.77
C PRO A 70 -11.39 3.13 27.15
N SER A 71 -10.91 3.52 25.97
CA SER A 71 -11.62 4.43 25.08
C SER A 71 -12.97 3.80 24.66
N GLN A 72 -13.97 4.64 24.41
CA GLN A 72 -15.26 4.19 23.82
C GLN A 72 -15.08 3.62 22.41
N ASP A 73 -13.98 3.97 21.73
CA ASP A 73 -13.66 3.53 20.37
C ASP A 73 -12.97 2.17 20.33
N ARG A 74 -12.69 1.56 21.49
CA ARG A 74 -12.13 0.21 21.53
C ARG A 74 -13.18 -0.83 21.17
N ILE A 75 -12.73 -1.83 20.40
CA ILE A 75 -13.50 -3.03 20.08
C ILE A 75 -12.74 -4.27 20.55
N GLU A 76 -13.46 -5.39 20.66
CA GLU A 76 -12.84 -6.69 20.88
C GLU A 76 -11.94 -7.07 19.70
N ILE A 77 -10.76 -7.60 20.02
CA ILE A 77 -9.77 -7.99 19.01
C ILE A 77 -10.12 -9.39 18.51
N ASP A 78 -10.56 -9.49 17.27
CA ASP A 78 -10.96 -10.71 16.59
C ASP A 78 -9.80 -11.48 15.91
N CYS A 79 -8.57 -10.98 16.01
CA CYS A 79 -7.37 -11.58 15.42
C CYS A 79 -6.37 -12.01 16.50
N LYS A 80 -6.17 -13.31 16.66
CA LYS A 80 -5.20 -13.89 17.65
C LYS A 80 -3.75 -13.50 17.36
N TYR A 81 -3.44 -12.96 16.19
CA TYR A 81 -2.09 -12.55 15.77
C TYR A 81 -1.84 -11.05 15.87
N PHE A 82 -2.84 -10.22 16.21
CA PHE A 82 -2.79 -8.77 16.07
C PHE A 82 -1.53 -8.12 16.68
N THR A 83 -1.19 -8.40 17.92
CA THR A 83 -0.02 -7.76 18.57
C THR A 83 1.32 -8.40 18.18
N LYS A 84 1.31 -9.50 17.47
CA LYS A 84 2.50 -10.26 17.05
C LYS A 84 2.83 -10.02 15.58
N CYS A 85 1.80 -10.05 14.73
CA CYS A 85 1.89 -9.80 13.30
C CYS A 85 2.03 -8.30 13.01
N GLY A 86 2.87 -7.92 12.05
CA GLY A 86 3.06 -6.53 11.62
C GLY A 86 2.03 -6.00 10.63
N GLY A 87 0.97 -6.76 10.31
CA GLY A 87 0.04 -6.43 9.23
C GLY A 87 -1.03 -5.39 9.57
N CYS A 88 -1.45 -5.30 10.83
CA CYS A 88 -2.49 -4.37 11.29
C CYS A 88 -1.99 -3.44 12.38
N THR A 89 -2.51 -2.20 12.36
CA THR A 89 -2.20 -1.16 13.37
C THR A 89 -3.41 -0.82 14.21
N TYR A 90 -4.61 -0.78 13.62
CA TYR A 90 -5.83 -0.22 14.24
C TYR A 90 -6.95 -1.25 14.50
N ARG A 91 -6.66 -2.57 14.45
CA ARG A 91 -7.68 -3.61 14.61
C ARG A 91 -8.33 -3.67 16.01
N HIS A 92 -7.84 -2.91 16.95
CA HIS A 92 -8.40 -2.75 18.30
C HIS A 92 -9.36 -1.55 18.44
N MET A 93 -9.61 -0.83 17.34
CA MET A 93 -10.46 0.36 17.30
C MET A 93 -11.65 0.16 16.36
N THR A 94 -12.73 0.90 16.60
CA THR A 94 -13.82 1.02 15.64
C THR A 94 -13.29 1.54 14.31
N TYR A 95 -13.94 1.15 13.21
CA TYR A 95 -13.51 1.62 11.90
C TYR A 95 -13.71 3.13 11.73
N GLN A 96 -14.75 3.67 12.39
CA GLN A 96 -15.00 5.12 12.37
C GLN A 96 -13.86 5.90 13.03
N ALA A 97 -13.40 5.50 14.21
CA ALA A 97 -12.27 6.13 14.88
C ALA A 97 -10.95 6.00 14.09
N GLU A 98 -10.77 4.87 13.38
CA GLU A 98 -9.65 4.70 12.47
C GLU A 98 -9.68 5.75 11.33
N LEU A 99 -10.85 5.98 10.72
CA LEU A 99 -11.03 6.98 9.67
C LEU A 99 -10.75 8.40 10.18
N GLU A 100 -11.24 8.75 11.35
CA GLU A 100 -11.02 10.05 11.99
C GLU A 100 -9.52 10.30 12.25
N VAL A 101 -8.80 9.31 12.75
CA VAL A 101 -7.35 9.39 12.95
C VAL A 101 -6.61 9.63 11.63
N LYS A 102 -7.01 8.94 10.56
CA LYS A 102 -6.39 9.09 9.23
C LYS A 102 -6.69 10.45 8.61
N GLU A 103 -7.94 10.91 8.71
CA GLU A 103 -8.36 12.22 8.24
C GLU A 103 -7.62 13.34 8.98
N GLN A 104 -7.57 13.27 10.31
CA GLN A 104 -6.87 14.24 11.14
C GLN A 104 -5.37 14.28 10.82
N ARG A 105 -4.75 13.12 10.55
CA ARG A 105 -3.35 13.05 10.12
C ARG A 105 -3.10 13.83 8.83
N VAL A 106 -3.97 13.67 7.82
CA VAL A 106 -3.84 14.43 6.56
C VAL A 106 -3.96 15.92 6.82
N ARG A 107 -4.96 16.35 7.58
CA ARG A 107 -5.18 17.76 7.96
C ARG A 107 -3.97 18.34 8.70
N ASP A 108 -3.46 17.65 9.70
CA ASP A 108 -2.31 18.08 10.50
C ASP A 108 -1.04 18.27 9.65
N VAL A 109 -0.81 17.36 8.71
CA VAL A 109 0.39 17.39 7.88
C VAL A 109 0.30 18.51 6.83
N LEU A 110 -0.85 18.68 6.19
CA LEU A 110 -1.09 19.79 5.26
C LEU A 110 -0.90 21.14 5.94
N ASN A 111 -1.39 21.28 7.17
CA ASN A 111 -1.22 22.51 7.93
C ASN A 111 0.26 22.73 8.37
N ARG A 112 0.86 21.74 9.06
CA ARG A 112 2.17 21.92 9.72
C ARG A 112 3.35 21.90 8.76
N ILE A 113 3.30 21.08 7.70
CA ILE A 113 4.39 20.95 6.71
C ILE A 113 4.11 21.82 5.50
N GLY A 114 2.91 21.76 4.95
CA GLY A 114 2.50 22.49 3.76
C GLY A 114 2.22 23.97 4.02
N GLY A 115 1.76 24.33 5.23
CA GLY A 115 1.29 25.67 5.54
C GLY A 115 -0.15 25.94 5.06
N PHE A 116 -0.91 24.91 4.71
CA PHE A 116 -2.28 24.98 4.18
C PHE A 116 -3.30 24.81 5.29
N SER A 117 -3.65 25.89 6.02
CA SER A 117 -4.65 25.86 7.11
C SER A 117 -6.09 25.79 6.61
N ASP A 118 -6.38 26.42 5.48
CA ASP A 118 -7.74 26.63 4.97
C ASP A 118 -8.03 25.87 3.67
N LEU A 119 -7.15 24.92 3.30
CA LEU A 119 -7.35 24.10 2.11
C LEU A 119 -8.60 23.21 2.26
N PRO A 120 -9.59 23.34 1.33
CA PRO A 120 -10.80 22.50 1.37
C PRO A 120 -10.45 21.03 1.36
N MET A 121 -10.91 20.29 2.36
CA MET A 121 -10.71 18.86 2.48
C MET A 121 -12.04 18.14 2.62
N LYS A 122 -12.35 17.26 1.66
CA LYS A 122 -13.51 16.37 1.73
C LYS A 122 -13.34 15.35 2.87
N PRO A 123 -14.44 14.84 3.42
CA PRO A 123 -14.38 13.73 4.37
C PRO A 123 -13.64 12.52 3.77
N ILE A 124 -12.93 11.77 4.61
CA ILE A 124 -12.21 10.58 4.17
C ILE A 124 -13.15 9.53 3.57
N VAL A 125 -12.77 9.00 2.42
CA VAL A 125 -13.54 7.96 1.73
C VAL A 125 -13.19 6.59 2.31
N GLY A 126 -13.99 6.10 3.25
CA GLY A 126 -13.83 4.80 3.89
C GLY A 126 -14.24 3.62 3.01
N ALA A 127 -13.76 2.42 3.38
CA ALA A 127 -14.16 1.16 2.78
C ALA A 127 -15.50 0.68 3.34
N LYS A 128 -16.40 0.20 2.48
CA LYS A 128 -17.65 -0.43 2.92
C LYS A 128 -17.40 -1.70 3.73
N HIS A 129 -16.35 -2.45 3.34
CA HIS A 129 -15.91 -3.68 4.00
C HIS A 129 -14.43 -3.53 4.33
N PRO A 130 -14.06 -3.27 5.60
CA PRO A 130 -12.66 -3.06 6.00
C PRO A 130 -11.86 -4.37 6.14
N ASP A 131 -12.50 -5.52 5.95
CA ASP A 131 -11.92 -6.85 5.98
C ASP A 131 -12.03 -7.54 4.61
N HIS A 132 -11.24 -8.58 4.39
CA HIS A 132 -11.20 -9.41 3.17
C HIS A 132 -10.93 -8.64 1.86
N TYR A 133 -10.38 -7.43 1.94
CA TYR A 133 -10.12 -6.59 0.78
C TYR A 133 -8.78 -6.85 0.09
N ARG A 134 -7.82 -7.44 0.82
CA ARG A 134 -6.43 -7.51 0.38
C ARG A 134 -6.22 -8.68 -0.58
N ASN A 135 -6.26 -8.38 -1.87
CA ASN A 135 -6.22 -9.35 -2.97
C ASN A 135 -4.83 -9.95 -3.26
N LYS A 136 -3.84 -9.70 -2.39
CA LYS A 136 -2.48 -10.22 -2.51
C LYS A 136 -1.89 -10.59 -1.17
N ALA A 137 -1.30 -11.79 -1.07
CA ALA A 137 -0.50 -12.24 0.05
C ALA A 137 0.91 -12.63 -0.37
N GLN A 138 1.88 -12.33 0.48
CA GLN A 138 3.27 -12.75 0.37
C GLN A 138 3.64 -13.39 1.70
N LEU A 139 3.62 -14.71 1.74
CA LEU A 139 3.72 -15.49 2.96
C LEU A 139 5.12 -16.12 3.03
N PRO A 140 6.05 -15.60 3.85
CA PRO A 140 7.32 -16.25 4.09
C PRO A 140 7.12 -17.63 4.71
N ILE A 141 7.95 -18.57 4.30
CA ILE A 141 8.02 -19.92 4.82
C ILE A 141 9.31 -20.04 5.65
N GLY A 142 9.19 -20.59 6.83
CA GLY A 142 10.30 -20.77 7.76
C GLY A 142 10.17 -22.07 8.54
N ILE A 143 11.03 -22.23 9.54
CA ILE A 143 11.01 -23.34 10.49
C ILE A 143 10.94 -22.76 11.91
N ASP A 144 10.16 -23.39 12.77
CA ASP A 144 10.14 -23.07 14.20
C ASP A 144 11.26 -23.78 14.97
N ASP A 145 11.29 -23.57 16.28
CA ASP A 145 12.27 -24.20 17.17
C ASP A 145 12.12 -25.73 17.24
N ASN A 146 10.95 -26.28 16.88
CA ASN A 146 10.66 -27.72 16.82
C ASN A 146 10.97 -28.34 15.46
N GLN A 147 11.61 -27.60 14.55
CA GLN A 147 11.88 -28.00 13.15
C GLN A 147 10.62 -28.22 12.30
N SER A 148 9.47 -27.71 12.72
CA SER A 148 8.23 -27.75 11.96
C SER A 148 8.17 -26.55 11.00
N MET A 149 7.59 -26.76 9.82
CA MET A 149 7.37 -25.68 8.86
C MET A 149 6.35 -24.68 9.41
N ILE A 150 6.71 -23.41 9.37
CA ILE A 150 5.82 -22.29 9.66
C ILE A 150 5.66 -21.40 8.42
N MET A 151 4.48 -20.80 8.28
CA MET A 151 4.19 -19.88 7.18
C MET A 151 3.21 -18.80 7.65
N GLY A 152 3.48 -17.54 7.30
CA GLY A 152 2.57 -16.47 7.72
C GLY A 152 3.10 -15.09 7.39
N PHE A 153 3.21 -14.21 8.37
CA PHE A 153 3.67 -12.83 8.17
C PHE A 153 4.83 -12.50 9.11
N TYR A 154 5.64 -11.55 8.68
CA TYR A 154 6.70 -11.05 9.55
C TYR A 154 6.14 -10.25 10.74
N SER A 155 6.75 -10.44 11.91
CA SER A 155 6.56 -9.57 13.06
C SER A 155 7.03 -8.15 12.74
N ASN A 156 6.42 -7.16 13.35
CA ASN A 156 6.74 -5.75 13.11
C ASN A 156 8.25 -5.48 13.30
N ARG A 157 8.90 -4.90 12.30
CA ARG A 157 10.34 -4.55 12.26
C ARG A 157 11.27 -5.75 12.51
N SER A 158 10.90 -6.93 12.08
CA SER A 158 11.65 -8.15 12.29
C SER A 158 11.42 -9.12 11.12
N HIS A 159 12.38 -10.01 10.86
CA HIS A 159 12.22 -11.15 9.93
C HIS A 159 11.65 -12.40 10.63
N ARG A 160 11.25 -12.29 11.91
CA ARG A 160 10.61 -13.41 12.61
C ARG A 160 9.22 -13.65 12.01
N ILE A 161 9.00 -14.85 11.51
CA ILE A 161 7.73 -15.29 10.97
C ILE A 161 6.76 -15.56 12.12
N ILE A 162 5.58 -15.00 12.04
CA ILE A 162 4.44 -15.36 12.87
C ILE A 162 3.63 -16.36 12.07
N ASP A 163 3.57 -17.58 12.58
CA ASP A 163 2.80 -18.65 11.94
C ASP A 163 1.31 -18.31 11.98
N CYS A 164 0.71 -18.14 10.79
CA CYS A 164 -0.67 -17.71 10.63
C CYS A 164 -1.45 -18.71 9.80
N GLU A 165 -2.56 -19.20 10.32
CA GLU A 165 -3.48 -20.08 9.60
C GLU A 165 -4.44 -19.29 8.70
N SER A 166 -4.79 -18.07 9.09
CA SER A 166 -5.72 -17.21 8.38
C SER A 166 -5.42 -15.73 8.63
N CYS A 167 -5.95 -14.88 7.78
CA CYS A 167 -5.88 -13.43 7.94
C CYS A 167 -7.21 -12.79 7.54
N ALA A 168 -7.81 -12.03 8.46
CA ALA A 168 -9.08 -11.36 8.21
C ALA A 168 -9.01 -10.24 7.15
N LEU A 169 -7.82 -9.76 6.79
CA LEU A 169 -7.66 -8.80 5.68
C LEU A 169 -7.73 -9.47 4.30
N GLN A 170 -7.55 -10.81 4.24
CA GLN A 170 -7.40 -11.55 2.99
C GLN A 170 -8.64 -12.35 2.64
N PRO A 171 -8.86 -12.68 1.35
CA PRO A 171 -9.95 -13.55 0.92
C PRO A 171 -9.88 -14.93 1.56
N LYS A 172 -11.02 -15.59 1.68
CA LYS A 172 -11.12 -16.97 2.21
C LYS A 172 -10.36 -17.99 1.36
N SER A 173 -10.26 -17.77 0.04
CA SER A 173 -9.49 -18.58 -0.89
C SER A 173 -8.02 -18.72 -0.47
N PHE A 174 -7.45 -17.66 0.14
CA PHE A 174 -6.06 -17.69 0.61
C PHE A 174 -5.89 -18.60 1.81
N THR A 175 -6.83 -18.61 2.75
CA THR A 175 -6.82 -19.55 3.87
C THR A 175 -6.88 -21.00 3.38
N GLN A 176 -7.73 -21.29 2.38
CA GLN A 176 -7.82 -22.60 1.76
C GLN A 176 -6.51 -23.00 1.05
N ALA A 177 -5.92 -22.07 0.29
CA ALA A 177 -4.64 -22.31 -0.38
C ALA A 177 -3.48 -22.54 0.61
N MET A 178 -3.47 -21.81 1.72
CA MET A 178 -2.49 -21.98 2.80
C MET A 178 -2.61 -23.36 3.46
N ASP A 179 -3.83 -23.81 3.75
CA ASP A 179 -4.08 -25.12 4.36
C ASP A 179 -3.63 -26.26 3.43
N VAL A 180 -4.00 -26.19 2.15
CA VAL A 180 -3.54 -27.15 1.13
C VAL A 180 -2.02 -27.17 1.04
N PHE A 181 -1.40 -26.01 0.95
CA PHE A 181 0.05 -25.91 0.82
C PHE A 181 0.79 -26.50 2.04
N ARG A 182 0.31 -26.26 3.26
CA ARG A 182 0.88 -26.84 4.48
C ARG A 182 0.84 -28.36 4.45
N LYS A 183 -0.34 -28.95 4.22
CA LYS A 183 -0.53 -30.40 4.16
C LYS A 183 0.33 -31.07 3.10
N TRP A 184 0.45 -30.43 1.93
CA TRP A 184 1.32 -30.91 0.88
C TRP A 184 2.80 -30.79 1.26
N ALA A 185 3.22 -29.67 1.82
CA ALA A 185 4.63 -29.43 2.18
C ALA A 185 5.15 -30.46 3.19
N ASP A 186 4.33 -30.84 4.19
CA ASP A 186 4.69 -31.82 5.22
C ASP A 186 5.06 -33.20 4.64
N THR A 187 4.53 -33.55 3.47
CA THR A 187 4.75 -34.87 2.82
C THR A 187 5.59 -34.77 1.55
N SER A 188 5.89 -33.58 1.07
CA SER A 188 6.53 -33.36 -0.23
C SER A 188 8.03 -33.63 -0.30
N GLY A 189 8.70 -33.69 0.86
CA GLY A 189 10.17 -33.77 0.93
C GLY A 189 10.91 -32.54 0.44
N ASN A 190 10.23 -31.41 0.29
CA ASN A 190 10.86 -30.12 -0.05
C ASN A 190 11.31 -29.41 1.22
N ASP A 191 12.57 -29.02 1.26
CA ASP A 191 13.16 -28.31 2.41
C ASP A 191 12.78 -26.83 2.39
N VAL A 192 12.64 -26.26 3.59
CA VAL A 192 12.46 -24.81 3.78
C VAL A 192 13.80 -24.11 3.54
N TYR A 193 13.78 -23.00 2.81
CA TYR A 193 14.94 -22.18 2.58
C TYR A 193 15.40 -21.46 3.85
N LYS A 194 16.69 -21.56 4.15
CA LYS A 194 17.35 -20.90 5.30
C LYS A 194 18.24 -19.77 4.79
N GLU A 195 17.92 -18.53 5.16
CA GLU A 195 18.65 -17.33 4.68
C GLU A 195 20.13 -17.36 5.09
N GLU A 196 20.45 -17.87 6.28
CA GLU A 196 21.82 -17.93 6.82
C GLU A 196 22.73 -18.83 5.96
N THR A 197 22.21 -19.95 5.50
CA THR A 197 22.99 -20.94 4.75
C THR A 197 22.81 -20.85 3.24
N GLY A 198 21.70 -20.21 2.79
CA GLY A 198 21.30 -20.21 1.38
C GLY A 198 20.85 -21.57 0.86
N LYS A 199 20.54 -22.54 1.75
CA LYS A 199 20.08 -23.90 1.41
C LYS A 199 18.58 -24.05 1.62
N GLY A 200 18.00 -25.06 0.97
CA GLY A 200 16.54 -25.32 0.98
C GLY A 200 15.85 -24.73 -0.25
N ARG A 201 14.62 -25.14 -0.50
CA ARG A 201 13.87 -24.85 -1.73
C ARG A 201 12.76 -23.83 -1.52
N MET A 202 11.83 -24.07 -0.57
CA MET A 202 10.62 -23.28 -0.37
C MET A 202 10.94 -21.97 0.34
N ARG A 203 10.66 -20.82 -0.28
CA ARG A 203 10.91 -19.49 0.28
C ARG A 203 9.63 -18.77 0.69
N HIS A 204 8.64 -18.69 -0.23
CA HIS A 204 7.38 -17.99 0.01
C HIS A 204 6.25 -18.67 -0.72
N LEU A 205 5.06 -18.60 -0.15
CA LEU A 205 3.80 -18.79 -0.87
C LEU A 205 3.26 -17.40 -1.21
N TYR A 206 3.05 -17.14 -2.49
CA TYR A 206 2.50 -15.90 -3.01
C TYR A 206 1.13 -16.18 -3.60
N LEU A 207 0.13 -15.44 -3.15
CA LEU A 207 -1.26 -15.62 -3.57
C LEU A 207 -1.82 -14.31 -4.13
N ARG A 208 -2.62 -14.42 -5.17
CA ARG A 208 -3.44 -13.34 -5.71
C ARG A 208 -4.87 -13.83 -5.94
N GLU A 209 -5.82 -12.91 -5.76
CA GLU A 209 -7.20 -13.09 -6.14
C GLU A 209 -7.66 -11.88 -6.95
N ALA A 210 -8.32 -12.13 -8.05
CA ALA A 210 -8.99 -11.12 -8.85
C ALA A 210 -10.35 -10.82 -8.23
N GLY A 211 -10.52 -9.64 -7.66
CA GLY A 211 -11.66 -9.32 -6.80
C GLY A 211 -13.02 -9.27 -7.52
N ALA A 212 -13.03 -9.02 -8.84
CA ALA A 212 -14.27 -8.99 -9.63
C ALA A 212 -14.62 -10.36 -10.22
N THR A 213 -13.63 -11.15 -10.64
CA THR A 213 -13.84 -12.43 -11.32
C THR A 213 -13.77 -13.62 -10.37
N GLY A 214 -13.16 -13.46 -9.19
CA GLY A 214 -12.88 -14.56 -8.27
C GLY A 214 -11.75 -15.49 -8.72
N GLU A 215 -11.00 -15.15 -9.77
CA GLU A 215 -9.87 -15.95 -10.23
C GLU A 215 -8.71 -15.89 -9.24
N VAL A 216 -8.15 -17.07 -8.90
CA VAL A 216 -7.07 -17.21 -7.93
C VAL A 216 -5.79 -17.71 -8.60
N MET A 217 -4.67 -17.11 -8.22
CA MET A 217 -3.32 -17.53 -8.57
C MET A 217 -2.54 -17.93 -7.33
N ALA A 218 -1.95 -19.11 -7.35
CA ALA A 218 -0.97 -19.57 -6.37
C ALA A 218 0.42 -19.62 -7.02
N CYS A 219 1.38 -18.90 -6.44
CA CYS A 219 2.75 -18.86 -6.90
C CYS A 219 3.69 -19.27 -5.77
N VAL A 220 4.47 -20.32 -5.95
CA VAL A 220 5.48 -20.73 -4.97
C VAL A 220 6.84 -20.16 -5.37
N VAL A 221 7.44 -19.39 -4.47
CA VAL A 221 8.78 -18.83 -4.67
C VAL A 221 9.80 -19.82 -4.16
N VAL A 222 10.73 -20.20 -5.02
CA VAL A 222 11.69 -21.24 -4.74
C VAL A 222 13.15 -20.80 -4.96
N ASN A 223 14.06 -21.34 -4.16
CA ASN A 223 15.49 -21.27 -4.40
C ASN A 223 15.88 -22.42 -5.34
N GLY A 224 15.60 -22.25 -6.62
CA GLY A 224 15.80 -23.30 -7.63
C GLY A 224 14.91 -23.12 -8.83
N ASN A 225 14.62 -24.22 -9.55
CA ASN A 225 13.79 -24.20 -10.76
C ASN A 225 12.42 -24.88 -10.54
N GLY A 226 12.22 -25.53 -9.41
CA GLY A 226 10.99 -26.25 -9.12
C GLY A 226 10.99 -26.96 -7.77
N LEU A 227 9.93 -27.71 -7.54
CA LEU A 227 9.64 -28.47 -6.31
C LEU A 227 9.48 -29.96 -6.62
N TYR A 228 9.65 -30.80 -5.62
CA TYR A 228 9.24 -32.19 -5.73
C TYR A 228 7.70 -32.27 -5.64
N HIS A 229 7.09 -33.18 -6.37
CA HIS A 229 5.64 -33.45 -6.34
C HIS A 229 4.75 -32.23 -6.67
N GLU A 230 5.16 -31.39 -7.62
CA GLU A 230 4.37 -30.24 -8.11
C GLU A 230 2.98 -30.66 -8.59
N ASP A 231 2.88 -31.78 -9.30
CA ASP A 231 1.60 -32.29 -9.81
C ASP A 231 0.60 -32.61 -8.69
N THR A 232 1.09 -33.12 -7.57
CA THR A 232 0.28 -33.38 -6.38
C THR A 232 -0.21 -32.08 -5.76
N LEU A 233 0.65 -31.06 -5.64
CA LEU A 233 0.26 -29.74 -5.18
C LEU A 233 -0.82 -29.13 -6.08
N VAL A 234 -0.60 -29.16 -7.40
CA VAL A 234 -1.56 -28.65 -8.39
C VAL A 234 -2.91 -29.35 -8.24
N LYS A 235 -2.92 -30.70 -8.15
CA LYS A 235 -4.15 -31.48 -7.98
C LYS A 235 -4.89 -31.04 -6.73
N GLN A 236 -4.23 -30.97 -5.58
CA GLN A 236 -4.84 -30.59 -4.31
C GLN A 236 -5.35 -29.14 -4.30
N LEU A 237 -4.60 -28.19 -4.89
CA LEU A 237 -5.05 -26.81 -5.02
C LEU A 237 -6.31 -26.71 -5.90
N ARG A 238 -6.37 -27.44 -7.01
CA ARG A 238 -7.55 -27.47 -7.91
C ARG A 238 -8.79 -28.03 -7.23
N GLU A 239 -8.63 -29.01 -6.36
CA GLU A 239 -9.74 -29.67 -5.65
C GLU A 239 -10.30 -28.80 -4.51
N HIS A 240 -9.45 -27.96 -3.87
CA HIS A 240 -9.82 -27.29 -2.61
C HIS A 240 -9.83 -25.78 -2.66
N VAL A 241 -9.30 -25.14 -3.73
CA VAL A 241 -9.26 -23.67 -3.85
C VAL A 241 -10.23 -23.23 -4.93
N PRO A 242 -11.42 -22.72 -4.56
CA PRO A 242 -12.37 -22.18 -5.53
C PRO A 242 -11.75 -21.06 -6.36
N GLY A 243 -12.08 -21.01 -7.65
CA GLY A 243 -11.58 -19.97 -8.55
C GLY A 243 -10.12 -20.13 -8.97
N LEU A 244 -9.40 -21.18 -8.57
CA LEU A 244 -8.02 -21.39 -8.99
C LEU A 244 -7.92 -21.41 -10.52
N LYS A 245 -7.07 -20.56 -11.09
CA LYS A 245 -6.81 -20.41 -12.52
C LYS A 245 -5.34 -20.56 -12.89
N SER A 246 -4.46 -20.40 -11.92
CA SER A 246 -3.02 -20.32 -12.17
C SER A 246 -2.24 -20.93 -11.02
N VAL A 247 -1.28 -21.81 -11.34
CA VAL A 247 -0.25 -22.29 -10.42
C VAL A 247 1.11 -22.03 -11.06
N ILE A 248 1.96 -21.28 -10.38
CA ILE A 248 3.23 -20.78 -10.91
C ILE A 248 4.36 -21.12 -9.94
N ILE A 249 5.52 -21.44 -10.49
CA ILE A 249 6.80 -21.46 -9.77
C ILE A 249 7.58 -20.22 -10.14
N ASN A 250 7.96 -19.44 -9.14
CA ASN A 250 8.87 -18.30 -9.29
C ASN A 250 10.26 -18.65 -8.77
N SER A 251 11.25 -18.54 -9.63
CA SER A 251 12.64 -18.86 -9.29
C SER A 251 13.34 -17.60 -8.74
N ASN A 252 13.68 -17.64 -7.45
CA ASN A 252 14.47 -16.61 -6.79
C ASN A 252 15.65 -17.24 -6.05
N ARG A 253 16.84 -17.14 -6.61
CA ARG A 253 18.11 -17.65 -6.04
C ARG A 253 18.93 -16.56 -5.36
N GLU A 254 18.48 -15.33 -5.44
CA GLU A 254 19.23 -14.19 -4.92
C GLU A 254 19.07 -14.06 -3.38
N LYS A 255 20.14 -13.68 -2.71
CA LYS A 255 20.15 -13.36 -1.28
C LYS A 255 19.76 -11.90 -1.07
N THR A 256 18.51 -11.56 -1.35
CA THR A 256 17.97 -10.21 -1.23
C THR A 256 16.64 -10.23 -0.52
N ASN A 257 16.16 -9.05 -0.08
CA ASN A 257 14.82 -8.87 0.49
C ASN A 257 13.71 -8.88 -0.58
N VAL A 258 14.07 -8.97 -1.87
CA VAL A 258 13.11 -9.07 -2.97
C VAL A 258 12.50 -10.48 -2.97
N ILE A 259 11.20 -10.56 -2.83
CA ILE A 259 10.49 -11.83 -2.68
C ILE A 259 10.44 -12.58 -4.02
N LEU A 260 10.01 -11.91 -5.09
CA LEU A 260 9.86 -12.52 -6.41
C LEU A 260 11.14 -12.37 -7.24
N GLY A 261 11.62 -13.48 -7.77
CA GLY A 261 12.67 -13.47 -8.80
C GLY A 261 12.08 -13.11 -10.18
N LYS A 262 12.96 -12.87 -11.15
CA LYS A 262 12.58 -12.45 -12.52
C LYS A 262 11.95 -13.56 -13.36
N LYS A 263 12.15 -14.84 -13.02
CA LYS A 263 11.69 -15.98 -13.82
C LYS A 263 10.48 -16.64 -13.19
N CYS A 264 9.40 -16.72 -13.95
CA CYS A 264 8.19 -17.46 -13.62
C CYS A 264 8.00 -18.61 -14.61
N ARG A 265 7.54 -19.77 -14.13
CA ARG A 265 7.14 -20.92 -14.92
C ARG A 265 5.73 -21.33 -14.50
N THR A 266 4.80 -21.28 -15.44
CA THR A 266 3.43 -21.80 -15.21
C THR A 266 3.48 -23.30 -15.14
N VAL A 267 3.02 -23.87 -14.03
CA VAL A 267 2.90 -25.32 -13.81
C VAL A 267 1.55 -25.80 -14.26
N TRP A 268 0.52 -24.99 -14.04
CA TRP A 268 -0.84 -25.30 -14.45
C TRP A 268 -1.65 -24.02 -14.71
N GLY A 269 -2.56 -24.11 -15.68
CA GLY A 269 -3.48 -23.03 -16.00
C GLY A 269 -2.83 -21.89 -16.79
N SER A 270 -3.22 -20.67 -16.51
CA SER A 270 -2.74 -19.46 -17.18
C SER A 270 -1.55 -18.83 -16.45
N ASP A 271 -0.72 -18.07 -17.15
CA ASP A 271 0.35 -17.23 -16.60
C ASP A 271 -0.17 -15.95 -15.91
N THR A 272 -1.46 -15.65 -16.11
CA THR A 272 -2.15 -14.49 -15.54
C THR A 272 -3.53 -14.86 -15.02
N ILE A 273 -4.05 -14.07 -14.10
CA ILE A 273 -5.48 -14.00 -13.75
C ILE A 273 -6.08 -12.73 -14.29
N LYS A 274 -7.39 -12.72 -14.53
CA LYS A 274 -8.13 -11.57 -15.08
C LYS A 274 -8.94 -10.90 -13.99
N ASP A 275 -8.81 -9.59 -13.85
CA ASP A 275 -9.68 -8.79 -12.98
C ASP A 275 -10.31 -7.64 -13.75
N THR A 276 -11.39 -7.08 -13.21
CA THR A 276 -12.04 -5.88 -13.74
C THR A 276 -11.86 -4.73 -12.75
N LEU A 277 -11.37 -3.59 -13.22
CA LEU A 277 -11.18 -2.37 -12.44
C LEU A 277 -11.69 -1.17 -13.27
N CYS A 278 -12.60 -0.39 -12.72
CA CYS A 278 -13.24 0.74 -13.44
C CYS A 278 -13.85 0.35 -14.80
N GLY A 279 -14.42 -0.85 -14.90
CA GLY A 279 -15.00 -1.37 -16.15
C GLY A 279 -13.98 -1.93 -17.16
N LEU A 280 -12.70 -1.83 -16.91
CA LEU A 280 -11.63 -2.33 -17.77
C LEU A 280 -11.11 -3.68 -17.30
N THR A 281 -10.73 -4.54 -18.22
CA THR A 281 -10.12 -5.84 -17.95
C THR A 281 -8.61 -5.71 -17.85
N PHE A 282 -8.03 -6.29 -16.79
CA PHE A 282 -6.59 -6.33 -16.54
C PHE A 282 -6.11 -7.77 -16.41
N HIS A 283 -5.00 -8.10 -17.08
CA HIS A 283 -4.30 -9.35 -16.91
C HIS A 283 -3.18 -9.18 -15.87
N ILE A 284 -3.24 -9.96 -14.80
CA ILE A 284 -2.39 -9.81 -13.63
C ILE A 284 -1.47 -11.03 -13.52
N SER A 285 -0.16 -10.83 -13.73
CA SER A 285 0.88 -11.83 -13.47
C SER A 285 1.40 -11.74 -12.04
N PRO A 286 2.22 -12.69 -11.56
CA PRO A 286 2.88 -12.55 -10.24
C PRO A 286 3.67 -11.23 -10.10
N LEU A 287 4.31 -10.78 -11.18
CA LEU A 287 5.20 -9.62 -11.21
C LEU A 287 4.48 -8.29 -11.43
N SER A 288 3.22 -8.31 -11.88
CA SER A 288 2.45 -7.08 -12.14
C SER A 288 2.17 -6.32 -10.86
N PHE A 289 2.37 -4.99 -10.88
CA PHE A 289 1.76 -4.13 -9.87
C PHE A 289 0.24 -4.08 -10.11
N TYR A 290 -0.53 -4.22 -9.05
CA TYR A 290 -1.98 -4.07 -9.05
C TYR A 290 -2.43 -3.68 -7.66
N GLN A 291 -3.37 -2.75 -7.52
CA GLN A 291 -3.85 -2.25 -6.25
C GLN A 291 -4.45 -3.37 -5.39
N VAL A 292 -4.02 -3.46 -4.13
CA VAL A 292 -4.41 -4.58 -3.25
C VAL A 292 -5.83 -4.49 -2.72
N ASN A 293 -6.45 -3.32 -2.81
CA ASN A 293 -7.84 -3.07 -2.47
C ASN A 293 -8.58 -2.52 -3.70
N ARG A 294 -9.13 -3.42 -4.50
CA ARG A 294 -9.80 -3.10 -5.76
C ARG A 294 -10.92 -2.08 -5.58
N THR A 295 -11.81 -2.29 -4.59
CA THR A 295 -12.99 -1.42 -4.39
C THR A 295 -12.62 -0.01 -3.98
N GLN A 296 -11.58 0.16 -3.18
CA GLN A 296 -11.09 1.50 -2.81
C GLN A 296 -10.28 2.12 -3.95
N ALA A 297 -9.57 1.32 -4.78
CA ALA A 297 -8.90 1.81 -5.98
C ALA A 297 -9.90 2.40 -6.98
N GLU A 298 -11.07 1.77 -7.17
CA GLU A 298 -12.14 2.32 -8.02
C GLU A 298 -12.64 3.68 -7.52
N LYS A 299 -12.79 3.84 -6.20
CA LYS A 299 -13.17 5.13 -5.61
C LYS A 299 -12.08 6.19 -5.76
N LEU A 300 -10.82 5.81 -5.50
CA LEU A 300 -9.66 6.69 -5.67
C LEU A 300 -9.57 7.18 -7.12
N TYR A 301 -9.72 6.28 -8.09
CA TYR A 301 -9.66 6.61 -9.52
C TYR A 301 -10.87 7.43 -9.97
N ALA A 302 -12.06 7.20 -9.39
CA ALA A 302 -13.23 8.04 -9.64
C ALA A 302 -13.00 9.49 -9.18
N ILE A 303 -12.36 9.70 -8.01
CA ILE A 303 -11.98 11.02 -7.52
C ILE A 303 -10.93 11.66 -8.45
N ALA A 304 -9.90 10.91 -8.82
CA ALA A 304 -8.88 11.40 -9.75
C ALA A 304 -9.48 11.80 -11.10
N LYS A 305 -10.43 11.03 -11.60
CA LYS A 305 -11.18 11.32 -12.83
C LYS A 305 -12.06 12.57 -12.69
N GLU A 306 -12.76 12.73 -11.56
CA GLU A 306 -13.54 13.95 -11.25
C GLU A 306 -12.63 15.19 -11.27
N TYR A 307 -11.48 15.11 -10.62
CA TYR A 307 -10.51 16.19 -10.56
C TYR A 307 -9.84 16.48 -11.92
N ALA A 308 -9.61 15.45 -12.73
CA ALA A 308 -9.11 15.61 -14.10
C ALA A 308 -10.10 16.36 -14.98
N GLY A 309 -11.42 16.21 -14.79
CA GLY A 309 -12.48 16.96 -15.47
C GLY A 309 -12.38 16.89 -16.99
N LEU A 310 -12.09 15.71 -17.55
CA LEU A 310 -11.90 15.53 -19.00
C LEU A 310 -13.21 15.60 -19.76
N THR A 311 -13.18 16.25 -20.94
CA THR A 311 -14.35 16.47 -21.81
C THR A 311 -14.27 15.76 -23.17
N GLY A 312 -13.11 15.17 -23.49
CA GLY A 312 -12.83 14.51 -24.77
C GLY A 312 -11.81 15.26 -25.63
N GLU A 313 -11.48 16.49 -25.29
CA GLU A 313 -10.57 17.33 -26.07
C GLU A 313 -9.16 17.43 -25.48
N GLU A 314 -8.96 16.97 -24.24
CA GLU A 314 -7.74 17.14 -23.50
C GLU A 314 -6.68 16.08 -23.83
N ILE A 315 -5.43 16.51 -23.81
CA ILE A 315 -4.26 15.63 -23.70
C ILE A 315 -4.01 15.35 -22.23
N LEU A 316 -4.09 14.08 -21.86
CA LEU A 316 -3.80 13.58 -20.51
C LEU A 316 -2.39 12.99 -20.47
N LEU A 317 -1.56 13.47 -19.56
CA LEU A 317 -0.24 12.89 -19.26
C LEU A 317 -0.30 12.20 -17.89
N ASP A 318 -0.08 10.88 -17.87
CA ASP A 318 -0.05 10.05 -16.66
C ASP A 318 1.41 9.70 -16.31
N LEU A 319 1.97 10.39 -15.32
CA LEU A 319 3.34 10.17 -14.87
C LEU A 319 3.36 9.17 -13.71
N TYR A 320 4.28 8.22 -13.75
CA TYR A 320 4.32 7.04 -12.89
C TYR A 320 3.15 6.08 -13.16
N CYS A 321 2.77 5.90 -14.42
CA CYS A 321 1.52 5.24 -14.80
C CYS A 321 1.45 3.74 -14.44
N GLY A 322 2.56 3.10 -14.08
CA GLY A 322 2.62 1.66 -13.77
C GLY A 322 2.10 0.82 -14.95
N THR A 323 1.09 -0.02 -14.69
CA THR A 323 0.40 -0.80 -15.74
C THR A 323 -0.72 -0.03 -16.42
N GLY A 324 -0.76 1.29 -16.27
CA GLY A 324 -1.70 2.21 -16.90
C GLY A 324 -3.06 2.30 -16.22
N THR A 325 -3.23 1.81 -14.99
CA THR A 325 -4.56 1.66 -14.39
C THR A 325 -5.29 2.99 -14.19
N ILE A 326 -4.62 4.07 -13.78
CA ILE A 326 -5.24 5.38 -13.59
C ILE A 326 -5.58 6.00 -14.95
N GLY A 327 -4.59 6.20 -15.82
CA GLY A 327 -4.78 6.83 -17.10
C GLY A 327 -5.80 6.10 -17.99
N LEU A 328 -5.69 4.77 -18.11
CA LEU A 328 -6.64 3.97 -18.90
C LEU A 328 -8.07 4.08 -18.38
N SER A 329 -8.29 4.19 -17.05
CA SER A 329 -9.64 4.32 -16.47
C SER A 329 -10.39 5.56 -16.94
N MET A 330 -9.68 6.58 -17.42
CA MET A 330 -10.26 7.82 -17.93
C MET A 330 -9.92 8.11 -19.40
N ALA A 331 -9.24 7.20 -20.11
CA ALA A 331 -8.79 7.39 -21.50
C ALA A 331 -9.93 7.66 -22.50
N HIS A 332 -11.12 7.06 -22.30
CA HIS A 332 -12.29 7.33 -23.14
C HIS A 332 -12.82 8.77 -23.07
N GLN A 333 -12.39 9.54 -22.06
CA GLN A 333 -12.74 10.95 -21.88
C GLN A 333 -11.59 11.88 -22.25
N ALA A 334 -10.47 11.36 -22.75
CA ALA A 334 -9.33 12.14 -23.21
C ALA A 334 -9.23 12.05 -24.75
N LYS A 335 -8.77 13.12 -25.39
CA LYS A 335 -8.37 13.09 -26.81
C LYS A 335 -7.16 12.19 -27.02
N ARG A 336 -6.21 12.23 -26.10
CA ARG A 336 -4.98 11.44 -26.11
C ARG A 336 -4.48 11.20 -24.71
N LEU A 337 -4.08 9.96 -24.42
CA LEU A 337 -3.39 9.59 -23.17
C LEU A 337 -1.92 9.30 -23.47
N ILE A 338 -1.03 9.88 -22.68
CA ILE A 338 0.40 9.57 -22.70
C ILE A 338 0.77 9.07 -21.31
N GLY A 339 1.20 7.81 -21.16
CA GLY A 339 1.67 7.22 -19.91
C GLY A 339 3.19 7.15 -19.88
N VAL A 340 3.81 7.48 -18.75
CA VAL A 340 5.25 7.37 -18.51
C VAL A 340 5.52 6.48 -17.30
N GLU A 341 6.39 5.48 -17.46
CA GLU A 341 6.77 4.55 -16.40
C GLU A 341 8.22 4.08 -16.60
N VAL A 342 8.98 3.98 -15.52
CA VAL A 342 10.40 3.60 -15.57
C VAL A 342 10.62 2.09 -15.77
N ILE A 343 9.65 1.27 -15.39
CA ILE A 343 9.74 -0.20 -15.45
C ILE A 343 9.20 -0.70 -16.78
N GLU A 344 10.07 -1.16 -17.67
CA GLU A 344 9.73 -1.62 -19.02
C GLU A 344 8.62 -2.70 -19.02
N ALA A 345 8.69 -3.67 -18.12
CA ALA A 345 7.65 -4.71 -18.01
C ALA A 345 6.27 -4.14 -17.62
N ALA A 346 6.21 -3.03 -16.88
CA ALA A 346 4.96 -2.36 -16.56
C ALA A 346 4.43 -1.60 -17.77
N VAL A 347 5.30 -0.95 -18.55
CA VAL A 347 4.95 -0.30 -19.82
C VAL A 347 4.38 -1.29 -20.83
N GLU A 348 5.00 -2.48 -20.96
CA GLU A 348 4.47 -3.55 -21.82
C GLU A 348 3.09 -4.02 -21.37
N ASN A 349 2.88 -4.15 -20.06
CA ASN A 349 1.57 -4.48 -19.50
C ASN A 349 0.54 -3.37 -19.76
N ALA A 350 0.92 -2.09 -19.65
CA ALA A 350 0.05 -0.97 -19.96
C ALA A 350 -0.41 -0.99 -21.43
N ARG A 351 0.51 -1.25 -22.36
CA ARG A 351 0.19 -1.42 -23.80
C ARG A 351 -0.77 -2.59 -24.05
N LYS A 352 -0.53 -3.74 -23.42
CA LYS A 352 -1.43 -4.90 -23.50
C LYS A 352 -2.81 -4.58 -22.92
N ASN A 353 -2.86 -3.90 -21.79
CA ASN A 353 -4.12 -3.50 -21.15
C ASN A 353 -4.90 -2.52 -22.04
N SER A 354 -4.23 -1.57 -22.68
CA SER A 354 -4.84 -0.69 -23.68
C SER A 354 -5.49 -1.49 -24.83
N GLN A 355 -4.73 -2.41 -25.44
CA GLN A 355 -5.20 -3.24 -26.54
C GLN A 355 -6.39 -4.13 -26.16
N ILE A 356 -6.32 -4.82 -25.00
CA ILE A 356 -7.39 -5.71 -24.53
C ILE A 356 -8.71 -4.96 -24.33
N ASN A 357 -8.63 -3.68 -23.95
CA ASN A 357 -9.78 -2.84 -23.68
C ASN A 357 -10.20 -1.97 -24.89
N GLY A 358 -9.58 -2.14 -26.06
CA GLY A 358 -9.90 -1.38 -27.27
C GLY A 358 -9.62 0.12 -27.14
N ILE A 359 -8.64 0.52 -26.31
CA ILE A 359 -8.25 1.91 -26.12
C ILE A 359 -7.13 2.23 -27.11
N GLU A 360 -7.46 2.98 -28.16
CA GLU A 360 -6.55 3.28 -29.30
C GLU A 360 -5.83 4.62 -29.14
N ASN A 361 -6.34 5.52 -28.28
CA ASN A 361 -5.81 6.86 -28.05
C ASN A 361 -4.76 6.94 -26.95
N ALA A 362 -4.19 5.80 -26.53
CA ALA A 362 -3.19 5.72 -25.47
C ALA A 362 -1.83 5.28 -26.00
N GLU A 363 -0.78 5.96 -25.56
CA GLU A 363 0.61 5.58 -25.80
C GLU A 363 1.40 5.53 -24.50
N PHE A 364 2.43 4.67 -24.44
CA PHE A 364 3.21 4.45 -23.24
C PHE A 364 4.71 4.52 -23.52
N ILE A 365 5.42 5.31 -22.72
CA ILE A 365 6.84 5.60 -22.83
C ILE A 365 7.57 4.97 -21.63
N CYS A 366 8.62 4.19 -21.91
CA CYS A 366 9.51 3.70 -20.87
C CYS A 366 10.58 4.75 -20.58
N GLY A 367 10.59 5.27 -19.35
CA GLY A 367 11.56 6.27 -18.92
C GLY A 367 11.29 6.79 -17.50
N ASP A 368 12.31 7.40 -16.91
CA ASP A 368 12.15 8.14 -15.67
C ASP A 368 11.21 9.34 -15.86
N ALA A 369 10.30 9.56 -14.92
CA ALA A 369 9.23 10.55 -15.08
C ALA A 369 9.77 11.98 -15.31
N ALA A 370 10.83 12.37 -14.58
CA ALA A 370 11.40 13.72 -14.72
C ALA A 370 12.10 13.89 -16.06
N SER A 371 12.91 12.91 -16.46
CA SER A 371 13.65 12.93 -17.73
C SER A 371 12.71 12.86 -18.92
N ALA A 372 11.70 12.00 -18.88
CA ALA A 372 10.72 11.86 -19.97
C ALA A 372 9.85 13.13 -20.09
N ALA A 373 9.39 13.70 -18.98
CA ALA A 373 8.64 14.95 -19.00
C ALA A 373 9.45 16.11 -19.62
N GLU A 374 10.76 16.19 -19.30
CA GLU A 374 11.64 17.21 -19.89
C GLU A 374 11.80 17.04 -21.41
N VAL A 375 11.94 15.79 -21.90
CA VAL A 375 12.00 15.49 -23.33
C VAL A 375 10.71 15.88 -24.02
N LEU A 376 9.57 15.48 -23.46
CA LEU A 376 8.24 15.78 -24.02
C LEU A 376 7.99 17.31 -24.04
N GLU A 377 8.39 18.03 -22.99
CA GLU A 377 8.28 19.49 -22.90
C GLU A 377 9.10 20.17 -24.01
N LYS A 378 10.36 19.73 -24.21
CA LYS A 378 11.24 20.24 -25.30
C LYS A 378 10.71 19.92 -26.71
N GLN A 379 9.97 18.83 -26.85
CA GLN A 379 9.27 18.47 -28.10
C GLN A 379 8.00 19.29 -28.34
N GLY A 380 7.64 20.18 -27.41
CA GLY A 380 6.48 21.05 -27.51
C GLY A 380 5.17 20.44 -27.02
N LEU A 381 5.22 19.30 -26.29
CA LEU A 381 4.02 18.73 -25.68
C LEU A 381 3.46 19.69 -24.63
N ARG A 382 2.16 19.99 -24.72
CA ARG A 382 1.41 20.80 -23.77
C ARG A 382 0.16 20.02 -23.35
N PRO A 383 0.26 19.16 -22.33
CA PRO A 383 -0.90 18.43 -21.81
C PRO A 383 -1.84 19.39 -21.09
N ASN A 384 -3.14 19.20 -21.25
CA ASN A 384 -4.15 19.96 -20.51
C ASN A 384 -4.25 19.50 -19.06
N VAL A 385 -4.09 18.19 -18.84
CA VAL A 385 -4.16 17.57 -17.52
C VAL A 385 -2.96 16.65 -17.32
N ILE A 386 -2.35 16.76 -16.15
CA ILE A 386 -1.29 15.82 -15.70
C ILE A 386 -1.76 15.10 -14.46
N VAL A 387 -1.73 13.77 -14.47
CA VAL A 387 -1.91 12.91 -13.30
C VAL A 387 -0.55 12.41 -12.84
N ILE A 388 -0.31 12.45 -11.54
CA ILE A 388 0.93 11.94 -10.93
C ILE A 388 0.59 11.04 -9.74
N ASP A 389 1.22 9.84 -9.69
CA ASP A 389 1.15 8.89 -8.56
C ASP A 389 2.57 8.45 -8.18
N PRO A 390 3.38 9.36 -7.59
CA PRO A 390 4.77 9.09 -7.32
C PRO A 390 4.96 8.08 -6.17
N PRO A 391 6.16 7.47 -6.06
CA PRO A 391 6.51 6.64 -4.92
C PRO A 391 6.53 7.45 -3.61
N ARG A 392 6.65 6.76 -2.46
CA ARG A 392 6.63 7.37 -1.11
C ARG A 392 7.57 8.56 -0.89
N LYS A 393 8.65 8.69 -1.67
CA LYS A 393 9.56 9.85 -1.61
C LYS A 393 8.95 11.14 -2.18
N GLY A 394 7.83 11.08 -2.88
CA GLY A 394 7.21 12.18 -3.60
C GLY A 394 7.91 12.49 -4.93
N CYS A 395 7.62 13.66 -5.48
CA CYS A 395 8.23 14.16 -6.71
C CYS A 395 9.59 14.84 -6.44
N ASP A 396 10.46 14.78 -7.44
CA ASP A 396 11.65 15.63 -7.45
C ASP A 396 11.26 17.06 -7.88
N GLN A 397 11.90 18.06 -7.30
CA GLN A 397 11.58 19.46 -7.59
C GLN A 397 11.79 19.83 -9.07
N SER A 398 12.74 19.17 -9.75
CA SER A 398 12.97 19.31 -11.20
C SER A 398 11.76 18.89 -12.03
N LEU A 399 11.08 17.79 -11.63
CA LEU A 399 9.85 17.36 -12.29
C LEU A 399 8.73 18.39 -12.11
N ILE A 400 8.54 18.93 -10.91
CA ILE A 400 7.52 19.95 -10.63
C ILE A 400 7.74 21.19 -11.49
N LYS A 401 8.99 21.65 -11.63
CA LYS A 401 9.36 22.75 -12.52
C LYS A 401 9.07 22.43 -13.99
N THR A 402 9.32 21.20 -14.43
CA THR A 402 9.00 20.78 -15.80
C THR A 402 7.50 20.76 -16.03
N ILE A 403 6.71 20.25 -15.10
CA ILE A 403 5.24 20.29 -15.14
C ILE A 403 4.76 21.75 -15.26
N SER A 404 5.31 22.66 -14.47
CA SER A 404 4.95 24.08 -14.55
C SER A 404 5.25 24.69 -15.93
N ARG A 405 6.41 24.37 -16.54
CA ARG A 405 6.73 24.83 -17.92
C ARG A 405 5.81 24.25 -18.99
N MET A 406 5.34 23.01 -18.79
CA MET A 406 4.32 22.41 -19.67
C MET A 406 2.98 23.12 -19.58
N SER A 407 2.73 23.83 -18.48
CA SER A 407 1.57 24.70 -18.22
C SER A 407 0.21 23.98 -18.37
N PRO A 408 -0.02 22.81 -17.73
CA PRO A 408 -1.34 22.17 -17.73
C PRO A 408 -2.38 23.05 -16.99
N ASP A 409 -3.64 22.92 -17.39
CA ASP A 409 -4.76 23.58 -16.69
C ASP A 409 -4.94 22.99 -15.29
N ARG A 410 -4.73 21.67 -15.17
CA ARG A 410 -4.93 20.90 -13.92
C ARG A 410 -3.83 19.88 -13.72
N VAL A 411 -3.41 19.72 -12.45
CA VAL A 411 -2.60 18.60 -11.99
C VAL A 411 -3.39 17.83 -10.94
N VAL A 412 -3.54 16.52 -11.14
CA VAL A 412 -4.14 15.61 -10.17
C VAL A 412 -3.03 14.82 -9.50
N TYR A 413 -2.81 15.08 -8.21
CA TYR A 413 -1.78 14.42 -7.42
C TYR A 413 -2.40 13.29 -6.57
N VAL A 414 -2.04 12.05 -6.82
CA VAL A 414 -2.34 10.89 -5.97
C VAL A 414 -1.13 10.60 -5.10
N SER A 415 -1.30 10.41 -3.79
CA SER A 415 -0.18 10.21 -2.87
C SER A 415 -0.47 9.19 -1.79
N CYS A 416 0.46 8.28 -1.56
CA CYS A 416 0.44 7.32 -0.46
C CYS A 416 1.13 7.82 0.83
N ASP A 417 1.70 9.04 0.82
CA ASP A 417 2.34 9.65 2.00
C ASP A 417 1.99 11.13 2.13
N PRO A 418 1.12 11.50 3.09
CA PRO A 418 0.70 12.89 3.27
C PRO A 418 1.83 13.86 3.57
N ALA A 419 2.96 13.40 4.16
CA ALA A 419 4.05 14.30 4.53
C ALA A 419 4.86 14.74 3.30
N THR A 420 5.16 13.82 2.40
CA THR A 420 5.80 14.15 1.12
C THR A 420 4.86 14.93 0.22
N LEU A 421 3.56 14.59 0.21
CA LEU A 421 2.54 15.36 -0.49
C LEU A 421 2.53 16.83 -0.05
N ALA A 422 2.45 17.09 1.25
CA ALA A 422 2.41 18.47 1.77
C ALA A 422 3.66 19.30 1.39
N ARG A 423 4.83 18.65 1.36
CA ARG A 423 6.07 19.26 0.86
C ARG A 423 5.97 19.59 -0.63
N ASP A 424 5.51 18.64 -1.42
CA ASP A 424 5.45 18.79 -2.88
C ASP A 424 4.40 19.83 -3.28
N LEU A 425 3.27 19.90 -2.59
CA LEU A 425 2.25 20.94 -2.79
C LEU A 425 2.82 22.34 -2.57
N LYS A 426 3.70 22.51 -1.58
CA LYS A 426 4.39 23.78 -1.36
C LYS A 426 5.26 24.16 -2.56
N TRP A 427 6.01 23.21 -3.12
CA TRP A 427 6.79 23.46 -4.33
C TRP A 427 5.91 23.76 -5.55
N PHE A 428 4.76 23.09 -5.69
CA PHE A 428 3.79 23.42 -6.75
C PHE A 428 3.26 24.86 -6.60
N THR A 429 3.00 25.31 -5.36
CA THR A 429 2.57 26.69 -5.09
C THR A 429 3.64 27.72 -5.48
N GLU A 430 4.91 27.42 -5.21
CA GLU A 430 6.04 28.25 -5.64
C GLU A 430 6.15 28.36 -7.17
N GLU A 431 5.62 27.37 -7.90
CA GLU A 431 5.57 27.32 -9.38
C GLU A 431 4.22 27.77 -9.97
N GLY A 432 3.31 28.35 -9.17
CA GLY A 432 2.04 28.94 -9.62
C GLY A 432 0.86 27.95 -9.68
N TYR A 433 0.97 26.77 -9.08
CA TYR A 433 -0.12 25.78 -8.99
C TYR A 433 -0.71 25.72 -7.59
N MET A 434 -1.95 26.17 -7.45
CA MET A 434 -2.63 26.19 -6.15
C MET A 434 -3.46 24.93 -5.92
N PRO A 435 -3.30 24.27 -4.76
CA PRO A 435 -4.18 23.17 -4.38
C PRO A 435 -5.60 23.72 -4.09
N GLN A 436 -6.60 23.14 -4.74
CA GLN A 436 -8.00 23.55 -4.66
C GLN A 436 -8.80 22.70 -3.69
N GLU A 437 -8.61 21.40 -3.74
CA GLU A 437 -9.38 20.43 -2.96
C GLU A 437 -8.55 19.18 -2.68
N VAL A 438 -8.76 18.59 -1.50
CA VAL A 438 -8.09 17.37 -1.03
C VAL A 438 -9.13 16.34 -0.65
N THR A 439 -8.97 15.11 -1.12
CA THR A 439 -9.81 13.97 -0.69
C THR A 439 -8.92 12.83 -0.18
N PRO A 440 -8.92 12.55 1.15
CA PRO A 440 -8.29 11.35 1.70
C PRO A 440 -9.09 10.09 1.36
N VAL A 441 -8.38 8.97 1.12
CA VAL A 441 -9.00 7.68 0.81
C VAL A 441 -8.36 6.59 1.67
N ASP A 442 -9.16 5.81 2.37
CA ASP A 442 -8.65 4.66 3.11
C ASP A 442 -8.49 3.43 2.21
N MET A 443 -7.36 3.37 1.50
CA MET A 443 -6.97 2.22 0.67
C MET A 443 -6.61 0.99 1.48
N PHE A 444 -6.16 1.17 2.74
CA PHE A 444 -5.60 0.11 3.57
C PHE A 444 -6.24 0.07 4.96
N PRO A 445 -7.52 -0.31 5.07
CA PRO A 445 -8.19 -0.51 6.36
C PRO A 445 -7.37 -1.35 7.33
N ARG A 446 -7.48 -1.03 8.62
CA ARG A 446 -6.74 -1.63 9.75
C ARG A 446 -5.25 -1.31 9.80
N THR A 447 -4.74 -0.44 8.90
CA THR A 447 -3.35 0.03 8.90
C THR A 447 -3.28 1.55 9.10
N ALA A 448 -2.08 2.08 9.39
CA ALA A 448 -1.89 3.53 9.51
C ALA A 448 -1.75 4.27 8.17
N HIS A 449 -1.83 3.58 7.05
CA HIS A 449 -1.68 4.19 5.72
C HIS A 449 -2.97 4.88 5.28
N VAL A 450 -2.81 6.00 4.58
CA VAL A 450 -3.89 6.75 3.93
C VAL A 450 -3.39 7.26 2.59
N GLU A 451 -4.22 7.09 1.56
CA GLU A 451 -4.01 7.72 0.25
C GLU A 451 -4.69 9.09 0.23
N THR A 452 -4.21 9.98 -0.60
CA THR A 452 -4.76 11.33 -0.71
C THR A 452 -4.75 11.78 -2.16
N VAL A 453 -5.87 12.27 -2.67
CA VAL A 453 -5.98 12.86 -4.01
C VAL A 453 -6.13 14.36 -3.87
N VAL A 454 -5.34 15.13 -4.62
CA VAL A 454 -5.36 16.60 -4.61
C VAL A 454 -5.54 17.11 -6.02
N LEU A 455 -6.46 18.08 -6.18
CA LEU A 455 -6.58 18.88 -7.37
C LEU A 455 -5.73 20.15 -7.22
N LEU A 456 -4.83 20.40 -8.19
CA LEU A 456 -4.14 21.67 -8.32
C LEU A 456 -4.55 22.32 -9.65
N THR A 457 -4.70 23.64 -9.63
CA THR A 457 -4.98 24.45 -10.82
C THR A 457 -3.92 25.53 -11.01
N ASN A 458 -3.70 25.88 -12.26
CA ASN A 458 -2.81 26.99 -12.60
C ASN A 458 -3.50 28.33 -12.27
N GLU A 459 -2.87 29.19 -11.46
CA GLU A 459 -3.39 30.54 -11.16
C GLU A 459 -3.20 31.53 -12.32
N PHE A 460 -2.29 31.22 -13.23
CA PHE A 460 -1.93 32.09 -14.36
C PHE A 460 -2.07 31.32 -15.67
N PRO A 461 -3.30 30.92 -16.08
CA PRO A 461 -3.49 30.24 -17.34
C PRO A 461 -3.06 31.19 -18.47
N LYS A 462 -2.22 30.69 -19.39
CA LYS A 462 -1.75 31.43 -20.56
C LYS A 462 -2.82 31.58 -21.62
#